data_1481d0686c9ad21956bcf5255ee73442
#
_entry.id   1481d0686c9ad21956bcf5255ee73442
#
_cell.length_a   1.000
_cell.length_b   1.000
_cell.length_c   1.000
_cell.angle_alpha   90.00
_cell.angle_beta   90.00
_cell.angle_gamma   90.00
#
_symmetry.space_group_name_H-M   'P 1'
#
loop_
_entity.id
_entity.type
_entity.pdbx_description
1 polymer ?
#
loop_
_entity_poly.entity_id
_entity_poly.type
_entity_poly.pdbx_seq_one_letter_code
_entity_poly.pdbx_strand_id
1 'polypeptide(L)' 'MPGLERVPPDVRTVHLGQFTPEHAEAIAEALEEEGIVWWAKLPGFFSRIWEFGAVRVFVDRARLEEARAIADRIAGRDR' A
#
# COMPACT_ATOMS: atom_id res chain seq x y z
N MET A 1 10.32 -9.00 6.68
CA MET A 1 9.49 -8.09 5.96
C MET A 1 9.09 -6.92 6.83
N PRO A 2 9.61 -5.79 6.51
CA PRO A 2 9.43 -4.66 7.40
C PRO A 2 7.98 -4.22 7.57
N GLY A 3 7.20 -4.36 6.54
CA GLY A 3 5.85 -3.88 6.64
C GLY A 3 5.00 -4.62 7.64
N LEU A 4 5.21 -5.93 7.76
CA LEU A 4 4.40 -6.73 8.66
C LEU A 4 4.62 -6.38 10.11
N GLU A 5 5.84 -6.04 10.44
CA GLU A 5 6.16 -5.75 11.82
C GLU A 5 5.55 -4.46 12.30
N ARG A 6 5.11 -3.63 11.38
CA ARG A 6 4.55 -2.35 11.75
C ARG A 6 3.08 -2.42 12.07
N VAL A 7 2.46 -3.53 11.80
CA VAL A 7 1.02 -3.66 12.00
C VAL A 7 0.75 -4.18 13.39
N PRO A 8 0.08 -3.40 14.24
CA PRO A 8 -0.26 -3.88 15.58
C PRO A 8 -1.18 -5.09 15.49
N PRO A 9 -1.09 -5.98 16.44
CA PRO A 9 -1.88 -7.21 16.37
C PRO A 9 -3.39 -7.00 16.42
N ASP A 10 -3.83 -5.89 16.94
CA ASP A 10 -5.25 -5.65 17.01
C ASP A 10 -5.79 -4.85 15.83
N VAL A 11 -4.95 -4.54 14.87
CA VAL A 11 -5.38 -3.79 13.70
C VAL A 11 -5.63 -4.77 12.55
N ARG A 12 -6.76 -4.64 11.92
CA ARG A 12 -7.07 -5.48 10.78
C ARG A 12 -6.83 -4.71 9.52
N THR A 13 -6.12 -5.30 8.60
CA THR A 13 -5.81 -4.64 7.34
C THR A 13 -6.56 -5.31 6.21
N VAL A 14 -6.84 -4.54 5.17
CA VAL A 14 -7.51 -5.02 3.99
C VAL A 14 -6.74 -4.55 2.77
N HIS A 15 -6.96 -5.24 1.69
CA HIS A 15 -6.27 -4.96 0.44
C HIS A 15 -6.73 -3.63 -0.13
N LEU A 16 -5.80 -2.70 -0.29
CA LEU A 16 -6.12 -1.42 -0.89
C LEU A 16 -6.05 -1.50 -2.40
N GLY A 17 -5.01 -2.11 -2.92
CA GLY A 17 -4.85 -2.21 -4.36
C GLY A 17 -3.47 -2.70 -4.72
N GLN A 18 -3.24 -2.80 -6.00
CA GLN A 18 -1.99 -3.25 -6.55
C GLN A 18 -1.42 -2.12 -7.39
N PHE A 19 -0.19 -1.75 -7.14
CA PHE A 19 0.39 -0.56 -7.76
C PHE A 19 1.79 -0.82 -8.26
N THR A 20 2.26 0.08 -9.12
CA THR A 20 3.65 0.04 -9.51
C THR A 20 4.50 0.39 -8.31
N PRO A 21 5.77 0.00 -8.30
CA PRO A 21 6.63 0.37 -7.17
C PRO A 21 6.66 1.86 -6.90
N GLU A 22 6.68 2.65 -7.95
CA GLU A 22 6.71 4.08 -7.84
C GLU A 22 5.46 4.62 -7.13
N HIS A 23 4.30 4.16 -7.60
CA HIS A 23 3.06 4.59 -7.00
C HIS A 23 2.92 4.06 -5.58
N ALA A 24 3.34 2.82 -5.36
CA ALA A 24 3.25 2.24 -4.03
C ALA A 24 4.07 3.04 -3.03
N GLU A 25 5.23 3.48 -3.44
CA GLU A 25 6.08 4.25 -2.55
C GLU A 25 5.44 5.58 -2.20
N ALA A 26 4.88 6.26 -3.20
CA ALA A 26 4.23 7.54 -2.96
C ALA A 26 3.00 7.37 -2.07
N ILE A 27 2.25 6.31 -2.30
CA ILE A 27 1.08 6.03 -1.48
C ILE A 27 1.51 5.75 -0.04
N ALA A 28 2.57 4.97 0.12
CA ALA A 28 3.06 4.64 1.46
C ALA A 28 3.45 5.89 2.22
N GLU A 29 4.14 6.80 1.56
CA GLU A 29 4.54 8.03 2.21
C GLU A 29 3.32 8.83 2.66
N ALA A 30 2.33 8.90 1.80
CA ALA A 30 1.13 9.65 2.14
C ALA A 30 0.38 9.00 3.30
N LEU A 31 0.34 7.67 3.31
CA LEU A 31 -0.31 6.96 4.41
C LEU A 31 0.42 7.22 5.72
N GLU A 32 1.74 7.26 5.67
CA GLU A 32 2.51 7.54 6.86
C GLU A 32 2.20 8.93 7.39
N GLU A 33 2.10 9.88 6.50
CA GLU A 33 1.81 11.24 6.91
C GLU A 33 0.46 11.37 7.57
N GLU A 34 -0.47 10.54 7.14
CA GLU A 34 -1.81 10.58 7.71
C GLU A 34 -1.95 9.68 8.93
N GLY A 35 -0.90 8.99 9.28
CA GLY A 35 -0.96 8.10 10.42
C GLY A 35 -1.78 6.84 10.18
N ILE A 36 -1.93 6.44 8.93
CA ILE A 36 -2.71 5.26 8.61
C ILE A 36 -1.79 4.04 8.61
N VAL A 37 -2.18 3.01 9.33
CA VAL A 37 -1.41 1.78 9.38
C VAL A 37 -1.47 1.11 8.02
N TRP A 38 -0.32 0.66 7.54
CA TRP A 38 -0.25 0.03 6.23
C TRP A 38 0.89 -0.98 6.20
N TRP A 39 0.83 -1.87 5.22
CA TRP A 39 1.97 -2.73 4.92
C TRP A 39 1.86 -3.11 3.46
N ALA A 40 2.95 -3.56 2.90
CA ALA A 40 2.99 -3.87 1.49
C ALA A 40 3.55 -5.26 1.28
N LYS A 41 3.00 -5.95 0.30
CA LYS A 41 3.47 -7.27 -0.06
C LYS A 41 4.11 -7.20 -1.43
N LEU A 42 5.37 -7.51 -1.47
CA LEU A 42 6.10 -7.49 -2.73
C LEU A 42 5.97 -8.82 -3.44
N PRO A 43 6.19 -8.81 -4.74
CA PRO A 43 6.16 -10.08 -5.46
C PRO A 43 7.23 -10.99 -4.92
N GLY A 44 7.03 -12.21 -5.06
CA GLY A 44 7.81 -13.22 -4.46
C GLY A 44 9.28 -12.94 -4.45
N PHE A 45 10.03 -13.54 -5.29
CA PHE A 45 11.44 -13.46 -5.13
C PHE A 45 12.18 -13.07 -6.37
N PHE A 46 11.51 -12.66 -7.38
CA PHE A 46 12.20 -12.28 -8.58
C PHE A 46 12.08 -10.82 -8.83
N SER A 47 13.19 -10.15 -8.85
CA SER A 47 13.16 -8.74 -9.03
C SER A 47 12.53 -8.33 -10.34
N ARG A 48 12.64 -9.16 -11.35
CA ARG A 48 12.09 -8.74 -12.63
C ARG A 48 10.57 -8.61 -12.58
N ILE A 49 9.94 -9.23 -11.62
CA ILE A 49 8.50 -9.11 -11.50
C ILE A 49 8.11 -7.70 -11.15
N TRP A 50 9.01 -6.97 -10.58
CA TRP A 50 8.75 -5.60 -10.23
C TRP A 50 8.36 -4.77 -11.42
N GLU A 51 8.89 -5.13 -12.56
CA GLU A 51 8.61 -4.36 -13.74
C GLU A 51 7.14 -4.38 -14.08
N PHE A 52 6.42 -5.31 -13.54
CA PHE A 52 5.01 -5.40 -13.80
C PHE A 52 4.16 -4.75 -12.74
N GLY A 53 4.81 -4.08 -11.80
CA GLY A 53 4.07 -3.29 -10.84
C GLY A 53 3.16 -4.09 -9.94
N ALA A 54 3.68 -5.09 -9.33
CA ALA A 54 2.86 -5.99 -8.55
C ALA A 54 2.96 -5.77 -7.04
N VAL A 55 3.08 -4.55 -6.60
CA VAL A 55 3.14 -4.27 -5.18
C VAL A 55 1.74 -4.15 -4.64
N ARG A 56 1.40 -5.02 -3.71
CA ARG A 56 0.09 -4.98 -3.08
C ARG A 56 0.16 -4.21 -1.78
N VAL A 57 -0.74 -3.27 -1.61
CA VAL A 57 -0.74 -2.43 -0.43
C VAL A 57 -1.97 -2.75 0.41
N PHE A 58 -1.76 -2.92 1.71
CA PHE A 58 -2.83 -3.20 2.65
C PHE A 58 -2.87 -2.10 3.67
N VAL A 59 -4.06 -1.73 4.10
CA VAL A 59 -4.23 -0.63 5.03
C VAL A 59 -5.22 -1.00 6.12
N ASP A 60 -5.17 -0.22 7.19
CA ASP A 60 -6.10 -0.36 8.30
C ASP A 60 -7.52 -0.30 7.76
N ARG A 61 -8.28 -1.34 8.04
CA ARG A 61 -9.64 -1.42 7.55
C ARG A 61 -10.48 -0.23 7.98
N ALA A 62 -10.23 0.26 9.18
CA ALA A 62 -11.00 1.38 9.71
C ALA A 62 -10.71 2.67 8.96
N ARG A 63 -9.61 2.73 8.24
CA ARG A 63 -9.23 3.93 7.51
C ARG A 63 -9.23 3.70 6.00
N LEU A 64 -9.93 2.67 5.56
CA LEU A 64 -9.88 2.30 4.14
C LEU A 64 -10.33 3.41 3.21
N GLU A 65 -11.38 4.12 3.59
CA GLU A 65 -11.88 5.19 2.74
C GLU A 65 -10.86 6.28 2.54
N GLU A 66 -10.19 6.65 3.61
CA GLU A 66 -9.15 7.66 3.51
C GLU A 66 -8.02 7.16 2.63
N ALA A 67 -7.66 5.91 2.83
CA ALA A 67 -6.57 5.34 2.05
C ALA A 67 -6.93 5.28 0.58
N ARG A 68 -8.18 4.99 0.28
CA ARG A 68 -8.61 4.96 -1.10
C ARG A 68 -8.49 6.31 -1.75
N ALA A 69 -8.87 7.35 -1.03
CA ALA A 69 -8.78 8.69 -1.56
C ALA A 69 -7.34 9.05 -1.86
N ILE A 70 -6.44 8.62 -0.99
CA ILE A 70 -5.02 8.87 -1.20
C ILE A 70 -4.53 8.13 -2.43
N ALA A 71 -4.90 6.86 -2.56
CA ALA A 71 -4.45 6.07 -3.68
C ALA A 71 -5.00 6.63 -4.99
N ASP A 72 -6.24 7.07 -4.98
CA ASP A 72 -6.83 7.64 -6.18
C ASP A 72 -6.12 8.91 -6.60
N ARG A 73 -5.74 9.71 -5.62
CA ARG A 73 -5.08 10.96 -5.92
C ARG A 73 -3.71 10.71 -6.55
N ILE A 74 -3.06 9.65 -6.14
CA ILE A 74 -1.70 9.38 -6.59
C ILE A 74 -1.68 8.51 -7.84
N ALA A 75 -2.47 7.47 -7.87
CA ALA A 75 -2.38 6.49 -8.94
C ALA A 75 -3.65 6.38 -9.77
N GLY A 76 -4.77 6.68 -9.20
CA GLY A 76 -6.02 6.41 -9.89
C GLY A 76 -6.38 7.36 -10.99
N ARG A 77 -5.76 8.51 -10.99
CA ARG A 77 -6.16 9.45 -11.96
C ARG A 77 -5.58 9.23 -13.30
N ASP A 78 -4.74 8.31 -13.44
CA ASP A 78 -4.17 8.03 -14.71
C ASP A 78 -5.11 7.41 -15.67
N ARG A 79 -6.23 7.06 -15.25
CA ARG A 79 -7.13 6.39 -16.13
C ARG A 79 -8.02 7.25 -16.88
#